data_468f43d2aa545364dda912b9f1b21d3f
#
_entry.id   468f43d2aa545364dda912b9f1b21d3f
#
_cell.length_a   1.000
_cell.length_b   1.000
_cell.length_c   1.000
_cell.angle_alpha   90.00
_cell.angle_beta   90.00
_cell.angle_gamma   90.00
#
_symmetry.space_group_name_H-M   'P 1'
#
loop_
_entity.id
_entity.type
_entity.pdbx_description
1 polymer ?
#
loop_
_entity_poly.entity_id
_entity_poly.type
_entity_poly.pdbx_seq_one_letter_code
_entity_poly.pdbx_strand_id
1 'polypeptide(L)'
;FILGIIFMLAFFIMVTLYAQNDSVLKAPVYKVGIFAPLYLDSVFTKNTFRYRQSLPRFIMPAVEFVQGAMIALDSLQAGEDFIDASIYDTKSFTEKVPDLIRNKKLDSLQLIIGSVKDEEYKQLADFALQRNIPFISATYPNVGGITGNPFFVVMNSTLKSHCDAIYSYILQNHGTDKIYIARQKGFQEDMVVSYLKQ
;
A
#
# COMPACT_ATOMS: atom_id res chain seq x y z
N PHE A 1 25.85 -65.65 -1.77
CA PHE A 1 26.31 -64.64 -0.80
C PHE A 1 26.62 -63.32 -1.49
N ILE A 2 27.43 -63.31 -2.55
CA ILE A 2 27.85 -62.11 -3.28
C ILE A 2 26.66 -61.39 -3.96
N LEU A 3 25.69 -62.11 -4.53
CA LEU A 3 24.50 -61.58 -5.19
C LEU A 3 23.59 -60.81 -4.21
N GLY A 4 23.49 -61.32 -2.96
CA GLY A 4 22.71 -60.64 -1.88
C GLY A 4 23.33 -59.32 -1.44
N ILE A 5 24.67 -59.22 -1.41
CA ILE A 5 25.38 -58.00 -1.06
C ILE A 5 25.21 -56.95 -2.16
N ILE A 6 25.23 -57.34 -3.43
CA ILE A 6 25.02 -56.42 -4.56
C ILE A 6 23.58 -55.87 -4.56
N PHE A 7 22.59 -56.70 -4.26
CA PHE A 7 21.19 -56.28 -4.17
C PHE A 7 20.95 -55.34 -2.99
N MET A 8 21.59 -55.59 -1.84
CA MET A 8 21.51 -54.72 -0.67
C MET A 8 22.19 -53.35 -0.92
N LEU A 9 23.33 -53.33 -1.62
CA LEU A 9 24.01 -52.08 -2.00
C LEU A 9 23.19 -51.26 -3.01
N ALA A 10 22.59 -51.92 -4.02
CA ALA A 10 21.73 -51.27 -5.00
C ALA A 10 20.46 -50.69 -4.34
N PHE A 11 19.89 -51.38 -3.37
CA PHE A 11 18.73 -50.86 -2.60
C PHE A 11 19.12 -49.64 -1.77
N PHE A 12 20.30 -49.66 -1.13
CA PHE A 12 20.80 -48.54 -0.35
C PHE A 12 21.07 -47.30 -1.23
N ILE A 13 21.62 -47.49 -2.44
CA ILE A 13 21.84 -46.38 -3.42
C ILE A 13 20.50 -45.83 -3.91
N MET A 14 19.49 -46.65 -4.17
CA MET A 14 18.15 -46.21 -4.54
C MET A 14 17.49 -45.38 -3.44
N VAL A 15 17.59 -45.79 -2.18
CA VAL A 15 17.00 -45.07 -1.04
C VAL A 15 17.67 -43.69 -0.84
N THR A 16 18.99 -43.60 -1.06
CA THR A 16 19.69 -42.29 -0.96
C THR A 16 19.37 -41.38 -2.12
N LEU A 17 19.10 -41.86 -3.33
CA LEU A 17 18.65 -41.05 -4.47
C LEU A 17 17.22 -40.52 -4.30
N TYR A 18 16.33 -41.25 -3.63
CA TYR A 18 14.99 -40.78 -3.31
C TYR A 18 14.98 -39.74 -2.18
N ALA A 19 15.94 -39.77 -1.27
CA ALA A 19 16.05 -38.83 -0.16
C ALA A 19 16.62 -37.44 -0.59
N GLN A 20 17.15 -37.31 -1.81
CA GLN A 20 17.68 -36.02 -2.33
C GLN A 20 16.66 -35.19 -3.13
N ASN A 21 15.42 -35.64 -3.26
CA ASN A 21 14.33 -34.81 -3.72
C ASN A 21 13.73 -34.03 -2.54
N ASP A 22 14.54 -33.36 -1.75
CA ASP A 22 14.09 -32.19 -1.03
C ASP A 22 13.67 -31.14 -2.10
N SER A 23 12.38 -31.16 -2.42
CA SER A 23 11.78 -29.98 -3.04
C SER A 23 12.09 -28.82 -2.08
N VAL A 24 13.10 -28.03 -2.43
CA VAL A 24 13.33 -26.73 -1.80
C VAL A 24 11.98 -26.03 -1.93
N LEU A 25 11.22 -26.00 -0.85
CA LEU A 25 9.96 -25.26 -0.79
C LEU A 25 10.35 -23.82 -1.09
N LYS A 26 10.14 -23.43 -2.36
CA LYS A 26 10.41 -22.07 -2.79
C LYS A 26 9.56 -21.19 -1.90
N ALA A 27 10.20 -20.34 -1.12
CA ALA A 27 9.49 -19.42 -0.24
C ALA A 27 8.40 -18.67 -1.04
N PRO A 28 7.21 -18.50 -0.49
CA PRO A 28 6.13 -17.83 -1.20
C PRO A 28 6.55 -16.40 -1.57
N VAL A 29 6.34 -16.02 -2.81
CA VAL A 29 6.57 -14.65 -3.29
C VAL A 29 5.28 -13.87 -3.13
N TYR A 30 5.29 -12.82 -2.32
CA TYR A 30 4.14 -11.94 -2.12
C TYR A 30 4.13 -10.82 -3.14
N LYS A 31 3.03 -10.69 -3.89
CA LYS A 31 2.86 -9.66 -4.91
C LYS A 31 2.17 -8.42 -4.35
N VAL A 32 2.89 -7.30 -4.34
CA VAL A 32 2.43 -6.03 -3.77
C VAL A 32 2.33 -4.96 -4.84
N GLY A 33 1.18 -4.29 -4.93
CA GLY A 33 0.99 -3.11 -5.77
C GLY A 33 1.17 -1.82 -4.97
N ILE A 34 2.10 -0.97 -5.37
CA ILE A 34 2.33 0.36 -4.78
C ILE A 34 1.80 1.41 -5.74
N PHE A 35 0.81 2.19 -5.30
CA PHE A 35 0.11 3.16 -6.14
C PHE A 35 0.42 4.59 -5.67
N ALA A 36 0.92 5.44 -6.60
CA ALA A 36 1.25 6.83 -6.30
C ALA A 36 1.00 7.74 -7.51
N PRO A 37 0.64 9.03 -7.32
CA PRO A 37 0.41 9.99 -8.40
C PRO A 37 1.75 10.57 -8.90
N LEU A 38 2.52 9.76 -9.65
CA LEU A 38 3.85 10.11 -10.11
C LEU A 38 3.85 11.06 -11.31
N TYR A 39 2.75 11.14 -12.09
CA TYR A 39 2.62 12.00 -13.26
C TYR A 39 3.76 11.82 -14.28
N LEU A 40 4.22 10.60 -14.48
CA LEU A 40 5.38 10.30 -15.33
C LEU A 40 5.21 10.85 -16.75
N ASP A 41 4.03 10.73 -17.34
CA ASP A 41 3.72 11.24 -18.68
C ASP A 41 3.76 12.78 -18.76
N SER A 42 3.60 13.48 -17.63
CA SER A 42 3.71 14.94 -17.54
C SER A 42 5.15 15.40 -17.33
N VAL A 43 5.96 14.58 -16.68
CA VAL A 43 7.32 14.90 -16.25
C VAL A 43 8.34 14.49 -17.29
N PHE A 44 8.06 13.44 -18.07
CA PHE A 44 8.93 12.94 -19.15
C PHE A 44 8.30 13.12 -20.52
N THR A 45 9.14 13.25 -21.53
CA THR A 45 8.80 13.15 -22.95
C THR A 45 9.81 12.23 -23.63
N LYS A 46 9.36 11.09 -24.15
CA LYS A 46 10.25 10.11 -24.83
C LYS A 46 11.50 9.80 -23.96
N ASN A 47 11.32 9.51 -22.69
CA ASN A 47 12.38 9.24 -21.71
C ASN A 47 13.30 10.44 -21.39
N THR A 48 12.96 11.65 -21.83
CA THR A 48 13.71 12.86 -21.50
C THR A 48 12.95 13.66 -20.45
N PHE A 49 13.63 14.01 -19.37
CA PHE A 49 13.08 14.85 -18.31
C PHE A 49 12.80 16.26 -18.82
N ARG A 50 11.58 16.78 -18.59
CA ARG A 50 11.15 18.07 -19.11
C ARG A 50 11.67 19.28 -18.33
N TYR A 51 12.08 19.08 -17.09
CA TYR A 51 12.44 20.17 -16.18
C TYR A 51 13.98 20.24 -16.05
N ARG A 52 14.55 21.42 -16.28
CA ARG A 52 16.01 21.58 -16.37
C ARG A 52 16.72 21.68 -15.00
N GLN A 53 16.03 22.13 -13.94
CA GLN A 53 16.71 22.49 -12.70
C GLN A 53 16.24 21.72 -11.46
N SER A 54 14.98 21.31 -11.38
CA SER A 54 14.45 20.61 -10.20
C SER A 54 13.19 19.83 -10.54
N LEU A 55 12.87 18.85 -9.72
CA LEU A 55 11.59 18.16 -9.77
C LEU A 55 10.44 19.12 -9.45
N PRO A 56 9.32 19.04 -10.18
CA PRO A 56 8.15 19.82 -9.89
C PRO A 56 7.61 19.53 -8.50
N ARG A 57 7.20 20.54 -7.75
CA ARG A 57 6.70 20.39 -6.38
C ARG A 57 5.49 19.46 -6.28
N PHE A 58 4.65 19.40 -7.31
CA PHE A 58 3.42 18.60 -7.29
C PHE A 58 3.67 17.09 -7.28
N ILE A 59 4.84 16.61 -7.77
CA ILE A 59 5.18 15.18 -7.74
C ILE A 59 5.97 14.78 -6.49
N MET A 60 6.54 15.73 -5.76
CA MET A 60 7.44 15.47 -4.62
C MET A 60 6.82 14.51 -3.59
N PRO A 61 5.56 14.68 -3.15
CA PRO A 61 4.98 13.76 -2.17
C PRO A 61 4.90 12.30 -2.66
N ALA A 62 4.65 12.11 -3.97
CA ALA A 62 4.61 10.78 -4.56
C ALA A 62 6.01 10.16 -4.68
N VAL A 63 7.01 10.97 -5.05
CA VAL A 63 8.41 10.53 -5.14
C VAL A 63 8.93 10.15 -3.75
N GLU A 64 8.70 10.98 -2.74
CA GLU A 64 9.10 10.71 -1.35
C GLU A 64 8.43 9.44 -0.80
N PHE A 65 7.14 9.24 -1.09
CA PHE A 65 6.42 8.03 -0.73
C PHE A 65 7.04 6.79 -1.38
N VAL A 66 7.31 6.82 -2.69
CA VAL A 66 7.92 5.69 -3.41
C VAL A 66 9.34 5.43 -2.91
N GLN A 67 10.14 6.45 -2.64
CA GLN A 67 11.46 6.28 -2.05
C GLN A 67 11.41 5.60 -0.68
N GLY A 68 10.48 6.02 0.18
CA GLY A 68 10.26 5.36 1.47
C GLY A 68 9.84 3.90 1.32
N ALA A 69 8.96 3.59 0.36
CA ALA A 69 8.56 2.23 0.06
C ALA A 69 9.73 1.37 -0.46
N MET A 70 10.60 1.91 -1.30
CA MET A 70 11.80 1.21 -1.79
C MET A 70 12.78 0.90 -0.66
N ILE A 71 13.02 1.85 0.26
CA ILE A 71 13.88 1.62 1.44
C ILE A 71 13.31 0.48 2.32
N ALA A 72 11.98 0.45 2.51
CA ALA A 72 11.33 -0.62 3.25
C ALA A 72 11.45 -1.98 2.54
N LEU A 73 11.28 -2.01 1.22
CA LEU A 73 11.44 -3.22 0.41
C LEU A 73 12.86 -3.76 0.47
N ASP A 74 13.86 -2.90 0.34
CA ASP A 74 15.29 -3.29 0.45
C ASP A 74 15.57 -3.92 1.82
N SER A 75 14.99 -3.35 2.89
CA SER A 75 15.15 -3.87 4.26
C SER A 75 14.48 -5.23 4.45
N LEU A 76 13.29 -5.44 3.85
CA LEU A 76 12.55 -6.70 3.92
C LEU A 76 13.25 -7.80 3.10
N GLN A 77 13.76 -7.48 1.91
CA GLN A 77 14.47 -8.45 1.07
C GLN A 77 15.77 -8.95 1.71
N ALA A 78 16.40 -8.15 2.59
CA ALA A 78 17.56 -8.59 3.36
C ALA A 78 17.21 -9.66 4.43
N GLY A 79 15.91 -9.84 4.74
CA GLY A 79 15.38 -10.75 5.76
C GLY A 79 14.80 -12.07 5.23
N GLU A 80 15.11 -12.49 4.01
CA GLU A 80 14.56 -13.71 3.37
C GLU A 80 13.07 -13.63 2.96
N ASP A 81 12.42 -12.48 3.11
CA ASP A 81 11.05 -12.28 2.63
C ASP A 81 11.05 -11.95 1.12
N PHE A 82 10.40 -12.81 0.33
CA PHE A 82 10.31 -12.61 -1.11
C PHE A 82 9.09 -11.76 -1.48
N ILE A 83 9.31 -10.47 -1.68
CA ILE A 83 8.29 -9.51 -2.10
C ILE A 83 8.56 -9.09 -3.54
N ASP A 84 7.57 -9.33 -4.41
CA ASP A 84 7.52 -8.83 -5.79
C ASP A 84 6.63 -7.57 -5.80
N ALA A 85 7.26 -6.40 -5.71
CA ALA A 85 6.56 -5.12 -5.65
C ALA A 85 6.54 -4.43 -7.00
N SER A 86 5.34 -4.06 -7.47
CA SER A 86 5.13 -3.27 -8.67
C SER A 86 4.64 -1.87 -8.32
N ILE A 87 5.27 -0.83 -8.90
CA ILE A 87 4.89 0.56 -8.70
C ILE A 87 4.02 1.02 -9.88
N TYR A 88 2.86 1.61 -9.57
CA TYR A 88 1.88 2.08 -10.53
C TYR A 88 1.68 3.60 -10.41
N ASP A 89 1.81 4.30 -11.55
CA ASP A 89 1.47 5.73 -11.63
C ASP A 89 -0.03 5.90 -11.82
N THR A 90 -0.72 6.40 -10.78
CA THR A 90 -2.17 6.60 -10.82
C THR A 90 -2.60 7.79 -11.69
N LYS A 91 -1.66 8.62 -12.12
CA LYS A 91 -1.90 9.77 -13.00
C LYS A 91 -1.31 9.60 -14.40
N SER A 92 -1.06 8.35 -14.80
CA SER A 92 -0.69 8.03 -16.18
C SER A 92 -1.82 8.38 -17.15
N PHE A 93 -1.45 8.92 -18.32
CA PHE A 93 -2.38 9.20 -19.42
C PHE A 93 -2.68 7.96 -20.26
N THR A 94 -1.71 7.03 -20.29
CA THR A 94 -1.75 5.85 -21.15
C THR A 94 -2.31 4.62 -20.45
N GLU A 95 -2.19 4.54 -19.11
CA GLU A 95 -2.59 3.38 -18.34
C GLU A 95 -3.19 3.78 -16.98
N LYS A 96 -4.45 4.16 -17.01
CA LYS A 96 -5.21 4.56 -15.82
C LYS A 96 -5.59 3.37 -14.96
N VAL A 97 -5.90 3.59 -13.68
CA VAL A 97 -6.33 2.54 -12.74
C VAL A 97 -7.49 1.68 -13.29
N PRO A 98 -8.57 2.25 -13.90
CA PRO A 98 -9.60 1.42 -14.51
C PRO A 98 -9.11 0.53 -15.65
N ASP A 99 -8.11 0.98 -16.42
CA ASP A 99 -7.53 0.20 -17.51
C ASP A 99 -6.69 -0.97 -16.97
N LEU A 100 -5.92 -0.75 -15.91
CA LEU A 100 -5.19 -1.80 -15.19
C LEU A 100 -6.13 -2.88 -14.67
N ILE A 101 -7.26 -2.48 -14.07
CA ILE A 101 -8.29 -3.40 -13.57
C ILE A 101 -8.94 -4.18 -14.73
N ARG A 102 -9.41 -3.48 -15.75
CA ARG A 102 -10.08 -4.08 -16.92
C ARG A 102 -9.18 -5.07 -17.65
N ASN A 103 -7.90 -4.74 -17.79
CA ASN A 103 -6.91 -5.57 -18.47
C ASN A 103 -6.30 -6.65 -17.56
N LYS A 104 -6.87 -6.83 -16.36
CA LYS A 104 -6.45 -7.86 -15.37
C LYS A 104 -4.98 -7.79 -14.94
N LYS A 105 -4.35 -6.63 -15.06
CA LYS A 105 -2.95 -6.42 -14.66
C LYS A 105 -2.75 -6.47 -13.15
N LEU A 106 -3.81 -6.23 -12.38
CA LEU A 106 -3.79 -6.23 -10.93
C LEU A 106 -4.27 -7.57 -10.32
N ASP A 107 -4.70 -8.53 -11.13
CA ASP A 107 -5.34 -9.77 -10.67
C ASP A 107 -4.45 -10.66 -9.79
N SER A 108 -3.15 -10.56 -9.96
CA SER A 108 -2.17 -11.34 -9.18
C SER A 108 -1.73 -10.66 -7.87
N LEU A 109 -2.17 -9.42 -7.61
CA LEU A 109 -1.80 -8.71 -6.38
C LEU A 109 -2.46 -9.36 -5.16
N GLN A 110 -1.71 -9.38 -4.07
CA GLN A 110 -2.14 -9.88 -2.75
C GLN A 110 -2.25 -8.76 -1.72
N LEU A 111 -1.66 -7.60 -2.03
CA LEU A 111 -1.71 -6.40 -1.20
C LEU A 111 -1.63 -5.16 -2.10
N ILE A 112 -2.42 -4.15 -1.78
CA ILE A 112 -2.35 -2.81 -2.38
C ILE A 112 -1.95 -1.81 -1.31
N ILE A 113 -0.94 -0.98 -1.59
CA ILE A 113 -0.53 0.14 -0.76
C ILE A 113 -0.63 1.40 -1.61
N GLY A 114 -1.44 2.37 -1.19
CA GLY A 114 -1.71 3.56 -2.00
C GLY A 114 -1.44 4.88 -1.29
N SER A 115 -0.68 5.76 -1.96
CA SER A 115 -0.65 7.20 -1.70
C SER A 115 -1.58 7.90 -2.68
N VAL A 116 -2.87 7.60 -2.60
CA VAL A 116 -3.90 8.00 -3.57
C VAL A 116 -5.08 8.69 -2.90
N LYS A 117 -5.87 9.41 -3.68
CA LYS A 117 -7.07 10.12 -3.23
C LYS A 117 -8.11 10.16 -4.35
N ASP A 118 -9.26 10.72 -4.07
CA ASP A 118 -10.33 10.99 -5.02
C ASP A 118 -10.85 9.70 -5.71
N GLU A 119 -10.92 9.69 -7.03
CA GLU A 119 -11.53 8.60 -7.81
C GLU A 119 -10.70 7.33 -7.77
N GLU A 120 -9.38 7.42 -7.92
CA GLU A 120 -8.48 6.26 -7.90
C GLU A 120 -8.52 5.55 -6.54
N TYR A 121 -8.77 6.31 -5.46
CA TYR A 121 -8.94 5.78 -4.12
C TYR A 121 -10.14 4.84 -4.01
N LYS A 122 -11.29 5.26 -4.55
CA LYS A 122 -12.51 4.45 -4.59
C LYS A 122 -12.36 3.24 -5.48
N GLN A 123 -11.78 3.42 -6.68
CA GLN A 123 -11.56 2.34 -7.64
C GLN A 123 -10.68 1.22 -7.06
N LEU A 124 -9.60 1.57 -6.36
CA LEU A 124 -8.73 0.59 -5.70
C LEU A 124 -9.41 -0.07 -4.51
N ALA A 125 -10.21 0.67 -3.73
CA ALA A 125 -10.96 0.09 -2.63
C ALA A 125 -12.05 -0.89 -3.10
N ASP A 126 -12.75 -0.57 -4.17
CA ASP A 126 -13.76 -1.45 -4.77
C ASP A 126 -13.10 -2.71 -5.38
N PHE A 127 -11.97 -2.55 -6.06
CA PHE A 127 -11.20 -3.68 -6.57
C PHE A 127 -10.71 -4.59 -5.43
N ALA A 128 -10.16 -4.01 -4.37
CA ALA A 128 -9.69 -4.74 -3.20
C ALA A 128 -10.82 -5.54 -2.53
N LEU A 129 -12.01 -4.95 -2.41
CA LEU A 129 -13.19 -5.64 -1.91
C LEU A 129 -13.61 -6.82 -2.80
N GLN A 130 -13.66 -6.61 -4.13
CA GLN A 130 -14.03 -7.65 -5.09
C GLN A 130 -13.04 -8.83 -5.10
N ARG A 131 -11.77 -8.56 -4.86
CA ARG A 131 -10.69 -9.57 -4.89
C ARG A 131 -10.36 -10.15 -3.52
N ASN A 132 -10.96 -9.64 -2.43
CA ASN A 132 -10.66 -9.99 -1.04
C ASN A 132 -9.18 -9.82 -0.70
N ILE A 133 -8.57 -8.71 -1.13
CA ILE A 133 -7.17 -8.37 -0.83
C ILE A 133 -7.09 -7.08 -0.02
N PRO A 134 -6.12 -6.93 0.90
CA PRO A 134 -5.97 -5.70 1.66
C PRO A 134 -5.63 -4.50 0.77
N PHE A 135 -6.28 -3.37 1.02
CA PHE A 135 -5.88 -2.05 0.51
C PHE A 135 -5.53 -1.14 1.67
N ILE A 136 -4.25 -0.76 1.77
CA ILE A 136 -3.72 0.15 2.77
C ILE A 136 -3.61 1.55 2.17
N SER A 137 -4.43 2.48 2.65
CA SER A 137 -4.29 3.90 2.38
C SER A 137 -3.18 4.48 3.25
N ALA A 138 -2.02 4.75 2.64
CA ALA A 138 -0.80 5.11 3.38
C ALA A 138 -0.76 6.59 3.80
N THR A 139 -1.28 7.50 2.98
CA THR A 139 -1.08 8.95 3.17
C THR A 139 -2.37 9.75 3.31
N TYR A 140 -3.48 9.28 2.75
CA TYR A 140 -4.74 10.02 2.77
C TYR A 140 -5.45 9.86 4.12
N PRO A 141 -5.65 10.94 4.91
CA PRO A 141 -6.17 10.86 6.27
C PRO A 141 -7.71 10.88 6.29
N ASN A 142 -8.35 10.17 5.37
CA ASN A 142 -9.80 10.17 5.23
C ASN A 142 -10.28 8.83 4.67
N VAL A 143 -11.43 8.38 5.12
CA VAL A 143 -12.07 7.17 4.58
C VAL A 143 -12.69 7.38 3.19
N GLY A 144 -12.77 8.62 2.68
CA GLY A 144 -13.24 8.93 1.33
C GLY A 144 -14.69 8.50 1.04
N GLY A 145 -15.51 8.28 2.07
CA GLY A 145 -16.87 7.74 1.95
C GLY A 145 -16.92 6.23 1.73
N ILE A 146 -15.80 5.52 1.83
CA ILE A 146 -15.75 4.05 1.74
C ILE A 146 -16.33 3.48 3.03
N THR A 147 -17.36 2.64 2.90
CA THR A 147 -18.03 1.96 4.01
C THR A 147 -18.19 0.47 3.68
N GLY A 148 -18.25 -0.37 4.71
CA GLY A 148 -18.54 -1.81 4.52
C GLY A 148 -17.44 -2.60 3.81
N ASN A 149 -16.21 -2.06 3.71
CA ASN A 149 -15.07 -2.76 3.12
C ASN A 149 -14.11 -3.25 4.23
N PRO A 150 -14.15 -4.55 4.58
CA PRO A 150 -13.29 -5.10 5.64
C PRO A 150 -11.80 -5.21 5.22
N PHE A 151 -11.50 -5.07 3.94
CA PHE A 151 -10.14 -5.11 3.39
C PHE A 151 -9.47 -3.75 3.30
N PHE A 152 -10.18 -2.69 3.70
CA PHE A 152 -9.71 -1.32 3.59
C PHE A 152 -9.16 -0.82 4.93
N VAL A 153 -7.89 -0.34 4.92
CA VAL A 153 -7.17 0.15 6.09
C VAL A 153 -6.66 1.57 5.83
N VAL A 154 -6.93 2.49 6.75
CA VAL A 154 -6.38 3.85 6.72
C VAL A 154 -5.27 3.95 7.76
N MET A 155 -4.05 4.24 7.32
CA MET A 155 -2.88 4.34 8.20
C MET A 155 -2.82 5.66 8.96
N ASN A 156 -3.19 6.76 8.30
CA ASN A 156 -3.21 8.07 8.92
C ASN A 156 -4.48 8.29 9.74
N SER A 157 -4.33 8.89 10.90
CA SER A 157 -5.47 9.31 11.71
C SER A 157 -6.37 10.27 10.94
N THR A 158 -7.68 10.04 11.00
CA THR A 158 -8.65 10.93 10.34
C THR A 158 -8.77 12.26 11.08
N LEU A 159 -9.26 13.29 10.39
CA LEU A 159 -9.57 14.58 11.03
C LEU A 159 -10.51 14.40 12.23
N LYS A 160 -11.50 13.52 12.11
CA LYS A 160 -12.39 13.18 13.21
C LYS A 160 -11.63 12.62 14.41
N SER A 161 -10.73 11.65 14.20
CA SER A 161 -9.92 11.06 15.28
C SER A 161 -9.06 12.11 16.00
N HIS A 162 -8.49 13.06 15.25
CA HIS A 162 -7.75 14.17 15.85
C HIS A 162 -8.66 15.07 16.68
N CYS A 163 -9.85 15.41 16.19
CA CYS A 163 -10.83 16.21 16.93
C CYS A 163 -11.32 15.49 18.19
N ASP A 164 -11.57 14.18 18.10
CA ASP A 164 -11.97 13.36 19.26
C ASP A 164 -10.86 13.34 20.35
N ALA A 165 -9.60 13.24 19.93
CA ALA A 165 -8.46 13.29 20.86
C ALA A 165 -8.33 14.67 21.53
N ILE A 166 -8.46 15.75 20.76
CA ILE A 166 -8.46 17.13 21.30
C ILE A 166 -9.61 17.33 22.26
N TYR A 167 -10.80 16.89 21.90
CA TYR A 167 -12.00 16.99 22.75
C TYR A 167 -11.80 16.22 24.06
N SER A 168 -11.30 15.00 23.98
CA SER A 168 -11.02 14.18 25.18
C SER A 168 -9.98 14.86 26.09
N TYR A 169 -8.94 15.44 25.53
CA TYR A 169 -7.94 16.20 26.29
C TYR A 169 -8.56 17.41 26.99
N ILE A 170 -9.39 18.17 26.28
CA ILE A 170 -10.10 19.33 26.85
C ILE A 170 -10.99 18.91 28.02
N LEU A 171 -11.78 17.85 27.87
CA LEU A 171 -12.65 17.36 28.92
C LEU A 171 -11.86 16.90 30.16
N GLN A 172 -10.75 16.22 29.97
CA GLN A 172 -9.94 15.68 31.08
C GLN A 172 -9.21 16.78 31.84
N ASN A 173 -8.71 17.81 31.16
CA ASN A 173 -7.84 18.80 31.77
C ASN A 173 -8.51 20.18 31.98
N HIS A 174 -9.59 20.47 31.25
CA HIS A 174 -10.27 21.78 31.22
C HIS A 174 -11.79 21.66 31.23
N GLY A 175 -12.34 20.57 31.79
CA GLY A 175 -13.78 20.26 31.76
C GLY A 175 -14.68 21.29 32.43
N THR A 176 -14.15 22.13 33.32
CA THR A 176 -14.87 23.24 33.99
C THR A 176 -14.52 24.61 33.41
N ASP A 177 -13.54 24.67 32.48
CA ASP A 177 -13.08 25.93 31.92
C ASP A 177 -13.97 26.39 30.76
N LYS A 178 -13.97 27.69 30.51
CA LYS A 178 -14.68 28.26 29.36
C LYS A 178 -13.81 28.19 28.14
N ILE A 179 -14.18 27.34 27.19
CA ILE A 179 -13.43 27.11 25.97
C ILE A 179 -13.92 28.06 24.87
N TYR A 180 -12.99 28.75 24.21
CA TYR A 180 -13.25 29.62 23.07
C TYR A 180 -12.62 29.03 21.81
N ILE A 181 -13.42 28.92 20.73
CA ILE A 181 -12.94 28.46 19.42
C ILE A 181 -12.87 29.66 18.50
N ALA A 182 -11.62 30.08 18.13
CA ALA A 182 -11.37 31.06 17.09
C ALA A 182 -11.06 30.37 15.76
N ARG A 183 -11.77 30.71 14.70
CA ARG A 183 -11.61 30.09 13.39
C ARG A 183 -11.85 31.05 12.24
N GLN A 184 -11.32 30.76 11.08
CA GLN A 184 -11.73 31.37 9.83
C GLN A 184 -13.06 30.76 9.35
N LYS A 185 -13.73 31.43 8.44
CA LYS A 185 -14.94 30.92 7.79
C LYS A 185 -14.56 29.99 6.65
N GLY A 186 -14.98 28.73 6.69
CA GLY A 186 -14.69 27.74 5.66
C GLY A 186 -15.33 26.38 5.95
N PHE A 187 -15.47 25.57 4.92
CA PHE A 187 -16.09 24.24 5.03
C PHE A 187 -15.31 23.30 5.96
N GLN A 188 -13.97 23.31 5.88
CA GLN A 188 -13.12 22.47 6.74
C GLN A 188 -13.21 22.92 8.20
N GLU A 189 -13.17 24.22 8.43
CA GLU A 189 -13.29 24.82 9.76
C GLU A 189 -14.68 24.53 10.39
N ASP A 190 -15.73 24.57 9.57
CA ASP A 190 -17.09 24.21 10.02
C ASP A 190 -17.15 22.73 10.41
N MET A 191 -16.50 21.85 9.67
CA MET A 191 -16.42 20.41 9.95
C MET A 191 -15.65 20.14 11.25
N VAL A 192 -14.50 20.79 11.47
CA VAL A 192 -13.73 20.69 12.72
C VAL A 192 -14.59 21.10 13.92
N VAL A 193 -15.28 22.25 13.82
CA VAL A 193 -16.17 22.72 14.90
C VAL A 193 -17.30 21.74 15.15
N SER A 194 -17.86 21.11 14.11
CA SER A 194 -18.91 20.11 14.27
C SER A 194 -18.41 18.87 15.05
N TYR A 195 -17.19 18.43 14.78
CA TYR A 195 -16.57 17.32 15.53
C TYR A 195 -16.24 17.66 16.99
N LEU A 196 -15.87 18.91 17.27
CA LEU A 196 -15.56 19.36 18.63
C LEU A 196 -16.80 19.67 19.47
N LYS A 197 -18.01 19.71 18.88
CA LYS A 197 -19.28 20.00 19.58
C LYS A 197 -20.15 18.75 19.80
N GLN A 198 -19.72 17.58 19.36
CA GLN A 198 -20.40 16.31 19.61
C GLN A 198 -20.14 15.82 21.02
#